data_c7ecdc5c07ef1d519f13ce49f5aa1a05
#
_entry.id   c7ecdc5c07ef1d519f13ce49f5aa1a05
#
_cell.length_a   1.000
_cell.length_b   1.000
_cell.length_c   1.000
_cell.angle_alpha   90.00
_cell.angle_beta   90.00
_cell.angle_gamma   90.00
#
_symmetry.space_group_name_H-M   'P 1'
#
loop_
_entity.id
_entity.type
_entity.pdbx_description
1 polymer ?
#
loop_
_entity_poly.entity_id
_entity_poly.type
_entity_poly.pdbx_seq_one_letter_code
_entity_poly.pdbx_strand_id
1 'polypeptide(L)'
;MNPCPCGYLGDPKKECRCTFMQIQRYRSKISGPLMDRIDLHIEVPPVDFSELQQTIKAETSSEILERVKRAREIQRMRFKGSDIRLNSRMNTRQIRHFCPLDSESMSMLEKAMENLGLSARAHYRILKMARTIADLEGSKSIRVEHVAEAIQYRSLDRKFIHFGI
;
A
#
# COMPACT_ATOMS: atom_id res chain seq x y z
N MET A 1 5.03 9.34 -9.66
CA MET A 1 4.58 9.69 -11.05
C MET A 1 3.47 10.71 -10.93
N ASN A 2 3.43 11.73 -11.80
CA ASN A 2 2.34 12.70 -11.80
C ASN A 2 1.01 12.06 -12.27
N PRO A 3 -0.15 12.64 -11.94
CA PRO A 3 -1.46 12.12 -12.36
C PRO A 3 -1.73 12.26 -13.87
N CYS A 4 -1.05 13.21 -14.54
CA CYS A 4 -1.15 13.48 -15.98
C CYS A 4 0.13 14.20 -16.48
N PRO A 5 0.30 14.44 -17.81
CA PRO A 5 1.48 15.13 -18.35
C PRO A 5 1.72 16.53 -17.77
N CYS A 6 0.67 17.32 -17.51
CA CYS A 6 0.81 18.66 -16.93
C CYS A 6 0.92 18.64 -15.39
N GLY A 7 0.60 17.52 -14.72
CA GLY A 7 0.66 17.37 -13.27
C GLY A 7 -0.59 17.82 -12.50
N TYR A 8 -1.53 18.52 -13.12
CA TYR A 8 -2.64 19.19 -12.42
C TYR A 8 -3.98 18.44 -12.44
N LEU A 9 -4.02 17.18 -12.86
CA LEU A 9 -5.27 16.40 -12.82
C LEU A 9 -5.66 16.12 -11.37
N GLY A 10 -6.81 16.66 -10.96
CA GLY A 10 -7.30 16.57 -9.58
C GLY A 10 -6.74 17.64 -8.63
N ASP A 11 -5.95 18.60 -9.13
CA ASP A 11 -5.49 19.75 -8.35
C ASP A 11 -6.66 20.73 -8.10
N PRO A 12 -6.95 21.11 -6.83
CA PRO A 12 -8.05 22.02 -6.53
C PRO A 12 -7.78 23.48 -6.94
N LYS A 13 -6.52 23.85 -7.18
CA LYS A 13 -6.10 25.25 -7.45
C LYS A 13 -5.75 25.51 -8.92
N LYS A 14 -5.41 24.45 -9.66
CA LYS A 14 -4.97 24.58 -11.07
C LYS A 14 -5.73 23.61 -11.96
N GLU A 15 -6.31 24.14 -13.02
CA GLU A 15 -7.03 23.34 -14.00
C GLU A 15 -6.09 22.48 -14.86
N CYS A 16 -6.44 21.22 -15.01
CA CYS A 16 -5.75 20.31 -15.90
C CYS A 16 -6.13 20.60 -17.36
N ARG A 17 -5.14 20.89 -18.21
CA ARG A 17 -5.33 21.16 -19.64
C ARG A 17 -5.08 19.95 -20.55
N CYS A 18 -4.86 18.78 -19.96
CA CYS A 18 -4.62 17.57 -20.73
C CYS A 18 -5.93 17.01 -21.27
N THR A 19 -5.94 16.59 -22.54
CA THR A 19 -7.05 15.82 -23.08
C THR A 19 -7.09 14.41 -22.46
N PHE A 20 -8.25 13.78 -22.52
CA PHE A 20 -8.42 12.41 -22.04
C PHE A 20 -7.39 11.45 -22.67
N MET A 21 -7.16 11.55 -23.99
CA MET A 21 -6.19 10.74 -24.71
C MET A 21 -4.75 10.95 -24.24
N GLN A 22 -4.38 12.19 -23.91
CA GLN A 22 -3.05 12.50 -23.36
C GLN A 22 -2.87 11.88 -21.97
N ILE A 23 -3.90 11.94 -21.11
CA ILE A 23 -3.88 11.34 -19.77
C ILE A 23 -3.75 9.82 -19.89
N GLN A 24 -4.56 9.20 -20.73
CA GLN A 24 -4.55 7.76 -20.95
C GLN A 24 -3.18 7.27 -21.47
N ARG A 25 -2.63 7.92 -22.51
CA ARG A 25 -1.32 7.60 -23.06
C ARG A 25 -0.19 7.80 -22.03
N TYR A 26 -0.30 8.78 -21.16
CA TYR A 26 0.68 9.01 -20.10
C TYR A 26 0.64 7.91 -19.05
N ARG A 27 -0.56 7.54 -18.59
CA ARG A 27 -0.77 6.50 -17.59
C ARG A 27 -0.42 5.10 -18.10
N SER A 28 -0.68 4.81 -19.39
CA SER A 28 -0.36 3.52 -20.00
C SER A 28 1.15 3.23 -20.10
N LYS A 29 2.02 4.21 -19.84
CA LYS A 29 3.46 3.99 -19.70
C LYS A 29 3.80 3.05 -18.53
N ILE A 30 2.92 2.97 -17.53
CA ILE A 30 3.01 1.98 -16.46
C ILE A 30 2.01 0.87 -16.79
N SER A 31 2.52 -0.31 -17.15
CA SER A 31 1.66 -1.44 -17.48
C SER A 31 0.96 -2.01 -16.25
N GLY A 32 -0.23 -2.61 -16.43
CA GLY A 32 -0.95 -3.32 -15.35
C GLY A 32 -0.07 -4.36 -14.63
N PRO A 33 0.67 -5.23 -15.35
CA PRO A 33 1.61 -6.17 -14.72
C PRO A 33 2.71 -5.51 -13.88
N LEU A 34 3.13 -4.28 -14.20
CA LEU A 34 4.10 -3.53 -13.39
C LEU A 34 3.42 -3.01 -12.12
N MET A 35 2.22 -2.43 -12.24
CA MET A 35 1.43 -1.98 -11.08
C MET A 35 1.17 -3.12 -10.11
N ASP A 36 0.78 -4.29 -10.61
CA ASP A 36 0.57 -5.48 -9.79
C ASP A 36 1.84 -5.94 -9.02
N ARG A 37 3.04 -5.53 -9.46
CA ARG A 37 4.31 -5.82 -8.78
C ARG A 37 4.74 -4.78 -7.76
N ILE A 38 4.16 -3.59 -7.77
CA ILE A 38 4.40 -2.56 -6.76
C ILE A 38 3.53 -2.86 -5.54
N ASP A 39 4.11 -2.89 -4.36
CA ASP A 39 3.39 -3.28 -3.14
C ASP A 39 2.52 -2.16 -2.57
N LEU A 40 2.99 -0.92 -2.65
CA LEU A 40 2.37 0.26 -2.06
C LEU A 40 2.09 1.33 -3.12
N HIS A 41 0.85 1.77 -3.18
CA HIS A 41 0.42 2.89 -4.01
C HIS A 41 -0.06 4.02 -3.09
N ILE A 42 0.57 5.18 -3.18
CA ILE A 42 0.24 6.35 -2.35
C ILE A 42 -0.04 7.53 -3.27
N GLU A 43 -1.18 8.18 -3.05
CA GLU A 43 -1.52 9.45 -3.68
C GLU A 43 -1.07 10.59 -2.75
N VAL A 44 -0.18 11.45 -3.25
CA VAL A 44 0.34 12.59 -2.49
C VAL A 44 -0.33 13.85 -3.02
N PRO A 45 -1.24 14.48 -2.23
CA PRO A 45 -1.88 15.73 -2.62
C PRO A 45 -0.89 16.90 -2.62
N PRO A 46 -1.18 18.00 -3.34
CA PRO A 46 -0.41 19.22 -3.23
C PRO A 46 -0.55 19.82 -1.82
N VAL A 47 0.55 20.36 -1.30
CA VAL A 47 0.59 21.01 0.02
C VAL A 47 0.23 22.49 -0.14
N ASP A 48 -0.59 23.02 0.77
CA ASP A 48 -0.93 24.45 0.80
C ASP A 48 0.22 25.28 1.39
N PHE A 49 0.38 26.51 0.87
CA PHE A 49 1.42 27.40 1.36
C PHE A 49 1.25 27.71 2.86
N SER A 50 0.01 27.80 3.33
CA SER A 50 -0.30 27.97 4.76
C SER A 50 0.18 26.79 5.61
N GLU A 51 0.15 25.56 5.09
CA GLU A 51 0.64 24.36 5.77
C GLU A 51 2.18 24.34 5.84
N LEU A 52 2.85 24.90 4.80
CA LEU A 52 4.30 25.02 4.79
C LEU A 52 4.82 26.02 5.84
N GLN A 53 4.00 27.01 6.24
CA GLN A 53 4.35 27.99 7.27
C GLN A 53 4.00 27.51 8.69
N GLN A 54 3.15 26.50 8.83
CA GLN A 54 2.84 25.94 10.14
C GLN A 54 4.02 25.09 10.62
N THR A 55 4.52 25.42 11.80
CA THR A 55 5.48 24.58 12.52
C THR A 55 4.73 23.38 13.10
N ILE A 56 4.15 22.54 12.25
CA ILE A 56 3.60 21.26 12.68
C ILE A 56 4.79 20.46 13.17
N LYS A 57 4.74 20.04 14.44
CA LYS A 57 5.75 19.16 15.03
C LYS A 57 5.63 17.78 14.36
N ALA A 58 6.28 17.67 13.19
CA ALA A 58 6.32 16.41 12.46
C ALA A 58 7.11 15.36 13.27
N GLU A 59 6.76 14.10 13.09
CA GLU A 59 7.50 12.99 13.68
C GLU A 59 8.96 13.02 13.20
N THR A 60 9.90 12.86 14.10
CA THR A 60 11.32 12.90 13.78
C THR A 60 11.79 11.59 13.11
N SER A 61 12.85 11.67 12.33
CA SER A 61 13.48 10.46 11.73
C SER A 61 13.94 9.46 12.81
N SER A 62 14.29 9.94 14.01
CA SER A 62 14.68 9.07 15.12
C SER A 62 13.49 8.26 15.65
N GLU A 63 12.33 8.89 15.83
CA GLU A 63 11.09 8.20 16.28
C GLU A 63 10.65 7.16 15.26
N ILE A 64 10.69 7.51 13.96
CA ILE A 64 10.40 6.56 12.86
C ILE A 64 11.38 5.39 12.88
N LEU A 65 12.68 5.67 13.05
CA LEU A 65 13.72 4.64 13.08
C LEU A 65 13.50 3.65 14.23
N GLU A 66 13.15 4.13 15.42
CA GLU A 66 12.91 3.25 16.56
C GLU A 66 11.67 2.35 16.36
N ARG A 67 10.61 2.86 15.70
CA ARG A 67 9.44 2.06 15.33
C ARG A 67 9.82 0.97 14.30
N VAL A 68 10.62 1.34 13.29
CA VAL A 68 11.12 0.38 12.30
C VAL A 68 12.02 -0.68 12.93
N LYS A 69 12.92 -0.32 13.84
CA LYS A 69 13.79 -1.27 14.56
C LYS A 69 12.97 -2.29 15.34
N ARG A 70 11.93 -1.85 16.07
CA ARG A 70 11.04 -2.75 16.82
C ARG A 70 10.34 -3.75 15.90
N ALA A 71 9.76 -3.30 14.79
CA ALA A 71 9.14 -4.18 13.82
C ALA A 71 10.12 -5.18 13.21
N ARG A 72 11.35 -4.74 12.92
CA ARG A 72 12.42 -5.60 12.41
C ARG A 72 12.84 -6.67 13.41
N GLU A 73 12.89 -6.33 14.70
CA GLU A 73 13.22 -7.30 15.75
C GLU A 73 12.13 -8.37 15.87
N ILE A 74 10.84 -7.99 15.80
CA ILE A 74 9.72 -8.94 15.76
C ILE A 74 9.87 -9.92 14.57
N GLN A 75 10.21 -9.41 13.39
CA GLN A 75 10.44 -10.24 12.21
C GLN A 75 11.67 -11.14 12.38
N ARG A 76 12.74 -10.65 12.95
CA ARG A 76 13.94 -11.42 13.24
C ARG A 76 13.64 -12.60 14.17
N MET A 77 12.84 -12.38 15.21
CA MET A 77 12.41 -13.44 16.11
C MET A 77 11.48 -14.45 15.44
N ARG A 78 10.52 -13.96 14.62
CA ARG A 78 9.60 -14.81 13.83
C ARG A 78 10.32 -15.77 12.91
N PHE A 79 11.38 -15.32 12.26
CA PHE A 79 12.12 -16.07 11.26
C PHE A 79 13.43 -16.69 11.78
N LYS A 80 13.59 -16.79 13.10
CA LYS A 80 14.77 -17.43 13.70
C LYS A 80 14.90 -18.88 13.21
N GLY A 81 16.07 -19.22 12.68
CA GLY A 81 16.33 -20.54 12.07
C GLY A 81 15.79 -20.71 10.64
N SER A 82 15.38 -19.63 9.98
CA SER A 82 14.92 -19.63 8.60
C SER A 82 15.89 -18.84 7.71
N ASP A 83 15.89 -19.13 6.40
CA ASP A 83 16.69 -18.43 5.39
C ASP A 83 16.18 -17.01 5.10
N ILE A 84 14.96 -16.69 5.52
CA ILE A 84 14.37 -15.36 5.35
C ILE A 84 14.44 -14.55 6.65
N ARG A 85 14.42 -13.22 6.51
CA ARG A 85 14.46 -12.28 7.65
C ARG A 85 13.34 -11.24 7.62
N LEU A 86 12.51 -11.25 6.57
CA LEU A 86 11.52 -10.22 6.29
C LEU A 86 10.20 -10.82 5.87
N ASN A 87 9.09 -10.21 6.28
CA ASN A 87 7.75 -10.58 5.82
C ASN A 87 7.62 -10.58 4.29
N SER A 88 8.28 -9.62 3.61
CA SER A 88 8.25 -9.52 2.14
C SER A 88 8.80 -10.76 1.43
N ARG A 89 9.67 -11.52 2.08
CA ARG A 89 10.29 -12.73 1.53
C ARG A 89 9.54 -14.02 1.82
N MET A 90 8.44 -13.97 2.59
CA MET A 90 7.62 -15.17 2.88
C MET A 90 7.14 -15.83 1.59
N ASN A 91 7.24 -17.15 1.53
CA ASN A 91 6.57 -17.98 0.53
C ASN A 91 5.11 -18.27 0.95
N THR A 92 4.33 -18.92 0.09
CA THR A 92 2.91 -19.21 0.33
C THR A 92 2.66 -20.02 1.61
N ARG A 93 3.53 -21.00 1.93
CA ARG A 93 3.41 -21.80 3.15
C ARG A 93 3.62 -20.94 4.40
N GLN A 94 4.62 -20.07 4.37
CA GLN A 94 4.92 -19.15 5.47
C GLN A 94 3.83 -18.09 5.65
N ILE A 95 3.22 -17.59 4.56
CA ILE A 95 2.09 -16.67 4.63
C ILE A 95 0.91 -17.35 5.34
N ARG A 96 0.55 -18.57 4.96
CA ARG A 96 -0.53 -19.31 5.63
C ARG A 96 -0.26 -19.51 7.13
N HIS A 97 0.99 -19.69 7.53
CA HIS A 97 1.37 -19.90 8.92
C HIS A 97 1.44 -18.60 9.74
N PHE A 98 2.03 -17.54 9.19
CA PHE A 98 2.33 -16.30 9.93
C PHE A 98 1.30 -15.18 9.71
N CYS A 99 0.39 -15.34 8.75
CA CYS A 99 -0.65 -14.37 8.44
C CYS A 99 -2.07 -14.97 8.54
N PRO A 100 -2.41 -15.71 9.63
CA PRO A 100 -3.79 -16.15 9.82
C PRO A 100 -4.67 -14.93 10.00
N LEU A 101 -5.86 -14.97 9.40
CA LEU A 101 -6.91 -13.97 9.55
C LEU A 101 -8.07 -14.57 10.32
N ASP A 102 -8.75 -13.76 11.11
CA ASP A 102 -10.07 -14.08 11.66
C ASP A 102 -11.16 -13.97 10.58
N SER A 103 -12.39 -14.35 10.92
CA SER A 103 -13.51 -14.39 9.98
C SER A 103 -13.86 -13.00 9.43
N GLU A 104 -13.76 -11.95 10.24
CA GLU A 104 -14.05 -10.58 9.85
C GLU A 104 -13.02 -10.06 8.86
N SER A 105 -11.74 -10.19 9.19
CA SER A 105 -10.61 -9.83 8.31
C SER A 105 -10.64 -10.58 6.98
N MET A 106 -11.00 -11.87 7.01
CA MET A 106 -11.14 -12.69 5.81
C MET A 106 -12.27 -12.18 4.92
N SER A 107 -13.46 -11.95 5.49
CA SER A 107 -14.62 -11.42 4.74
C SER A 107 -14.33 -10.05 4.13
N MET A 108 -13.62 -9.17 4.87
CA MET A 108 -13.20 -7.88 4.32
C MET A 108 -12.26 -8.05 3.12
N LEU A 109 -11.27 -8.93 3.23
CA LEU A 109 -10.33 -9.18 2.15
C LEU A 109 -11.01 -9.78 0.91
N GLU A 110 -11.92 -10.74 1.08
CA GLU A 110 -12.71 -11.32 0.00
C GLU A 110 -13.51 -10.26 -0.76
N LYS A 111 -14.28 -9.44 -0.03
CA LYS A 111 -15.05 -8.33 -0.62
C LYS A 111 -14.15 -7.34 -1.38
N ALA A 112 -12.96 -7.03 -0.83
CA ALA A 112 -12.02 -6.15 -1.50
C ALA A 112 -11.45 -6.77 -2.77
N MET A 113 -11.14 -8.08 -2.74
CA MET A 113 -10.66 -8.82 -3.91
C MET A 113 -11.67 -8.78 -5.06
N GLU A 114 -12.95 -9.02 -4.76
CA GLU A 114 -14.05 -8.97 -5.73
C GLU A 114 -14.28 -7.54 -6.24
N ASN A 115 -14.47 -6.57 -5.34
CA ASN A 115 -14.83 -5.20 -5.68
C ASN A 115 -13.71 -4.46 -6.45
N LEU A 116 -12.45 -4.77 -6.17
CA LEU A 116 -11.30 -4.13 -6.81
C LEU A 116 -10.71 -4.97 -7.95
N GLY A 117 -11.23 -6.17 -8.22
CA GLY A 117 -10.71 -7.07 -9.24
C GLY A 117 -9.25 -7.45 -9.03
N LEU A 118 -8.85 -7.67 -7.76
CA LEU A 118 -7.45 -7.91 -7.41
C LEU A 118 -7.00 -9.32 -7.77
N SER A 119 -5.75 -9.44 -8.21
CA SER A 119 -5.16 -10.73 -8.57
C SER A 119 -4.81 -11.57 -7.33
N ALA A 120 -4.64 -12.89 -7.51
CA ALA A 120 -4.11 -13.77 -6.45
C ALA A 120 -2.73 -13.30 -5.94
N ARG A 121 -1.93 -12.63 -6.76
CA ARG A 121 -0.67 -12.02 -6.34
C ARG A 121 -0.92 -10.86 -5.38
N ALA A 122 -1.89 -10.00 -5.66
CA ALA A 122 -2.29 -8.90 -4.79
C ALA A 122 -2.76 -9.41 -3.42
N HIS A 123 -3.52 -10.51 -3.36
CA HIS A 123 -3.92 -11.17 -2.12
C HIS A 123 -2.72 -11.46 -1.21
N TYR A 124 -1.70 -12.16 -1.73
CA TYR A 124 -0.52 -12.48 -0.91
C TYR A 124 0.29 -11.24 -0.50
N ARG A 125 0.29 -10.20 -1.32
CA ARG A 125 0.94 -8.93 -0.97
C ARG A 125 0.21 -8.20 0.13
N ILE A 126 -1.11 -8.14 0.07
CA ILE A 126 -1.95 -7.57 1.14
C ILE A 126 -1.69 -8.27 2.47
N LEU A 127 -1.64 -9.60 2.49
CA LEU A 127 -1.35 -10.36 3.71
C LEU A 127 0.04 -10.05 4.29
N LYS A 128 1.09 -9.97 3.46
CA LYS A 128 2.44 -9.59 3.90
C LYS A 128 2.48 -8.17 4.44
N MET A 129 1.73 -7.27 3.83
CA MET A 129 1.63 -5.87 4.23
C MET A 129 0.87 -5.74 5.55
N ALA A 130 -0.31 -6.36 5.67
CA ALA A 130 -1.08 -6.39 6.91
C ALA A 130 -0.27 -6.96 8.08
N ARG A 131 0.53 -8.02 7.85
CA ARG A 131 1.47 -8.54 8.85
C ARG A 131 2.54 -7.52 9.24
N THR A 132 3.04 -6.75 8.28
CA THR A 132 4.06 -5.73 8.53
C THR A 132 3.48 -4.53 9.29
N ILE A 133 2.27 -4.11 8.96
CA ILE A 133 1.52 -3.06 9.70
C ILE A 133 1.30 -3.52 11.14
N ALA A 134 0.83 -4.75 11.35
CA ALA A 134 0.67 -5.33 12.68
C ALA A 134 2.00 -5.41 13.47
N ASP A 135 3.12 -5.70 12.80
CA ASP A 135 4.46 -5.68 13.44
C ASP A 135 4.87 -4.25 13.84
N LEU A 136 4.56 -3.23 13.03
CA LEU A 136 4.82 -1.83 13.34
C LEU A 136 4.02 -1.34 14.55
N GLU A 137 2.81 -1.84 14.71
CA GLU A 137 1.97 -1.58 15.88
C GLU A 137 2.38 -2.41 17.12
N GLY A 138 3.14 -3.49 16.92
CA GLY A 138 3.48 -4.46 17.97
C GLY A 138 2.38 -5.49 18.24
N SER A 139 1.39 -5.61 17.35
CA SER A 139 0.29 -6.57 17.49
C SER A 139 0.74 -8.00 17.18
N LYS A 140 0.32 -8.95 18.01
CA LYS A 140 0.60 -10.39 17.81
C LYS A 140 -0.19 -10.97 16.64
N SER A 141 -1.45 -10.56 16.47
CA SER A 141 -2.35 -11.00 15.41
C SER A 141 -2.56 -9.91 14.35
N ILE A 142 -2.94 -10.32 13.15
CA ILE A 142 -3.46 -9.41 12.13
C ILE A 142 -4.93 -9.18 12.49
N ARG A 143 -5.33 -7.91 12.60
CA ARG A 143 -6.70 -7.48 12.85
C ARG A 143 -7.29 -6.83 11.61
N VAL A 144 -8.59 -6.60 11.61
CA VAL A 144 -9.32 -6.01 10.48
C VAL A 144 -8.76 -4.65 10.06
N GLU A 145 -8.31 -3.82 11.01
CA GLU A 145 -7.72 -2.51 10.73
C GLU A 145 -6.42 -2.62 9.90
N HIS A 146 -5.58 -3.62 10.20
CA HIS A 146 -4.34 -3.86 9.46
C HIS A 146 -4.63 -4.31 8.02
N VAL A 147 -5.69 -5.11 7.83
CA VAL A 147 -6.14 -5.55 6.50
C VAL A 147 -6.73 -4.39 5.73
N ALA A 148 -7.56 -3.56 6.38
CA ALA A 148 -8.15 -2.36 5.78
C ALA A 148 -7.07 -1.39 5.28
N GLU A 149 -6.07 -1.09 6.11
CA GLU A 149 -4.94 -0.24 5.75
C GLU A 149 -4.13 -0.83 4.58
N ALA A 150 -3.85 -2.14 4.62
CA ALA A 150 -3.14 -2.81 3.54
C ALA A 150 -3.90 -2.78 2.20
N ILE A 151 -5.24 -2.86 2.22
CA ILE A 151 -6.10 -2.72 1.05
C ILE A 151 -6.07 -1.28 0.51
N GLN A 152 -6.07 -0.26 1.38
CA GLN A 152 -6.00 1.15 0.97
C GLN A 152 -4.75 1.42 0.13
N TYR A 153 -3.60 0.84 0.47
CA TYR A 153 -2.38 0.96 -0.33
C TYR A 153 -2.47 0.30 -1.72
N ARG A 154 -3.55 -0.42 -2.02
CA ARG A 154 -3.84 -1.03 -3.33
C ARG A 154 -5.00 -0.34 -4.07
N SER A 155 -5.56 0.73 -3.51
CA SER A 155 -6.73 1.43 -4.08
C SER A 155 -6.51 1.99 -5.49
N LEU A 156 -5.26 2.30 -5.87
CA LEU A 156 -4.93 2.78 -7.20
C LEU A 156 -4.97 1.70 -8.28
N ASP A 157 -4.96 0.42 -7.93
CA ASP A 157 -5.12 -0.67 -8.91
C ASP A 157 -6.43 -0.49 -9.71
N ARG A 158 -7.53 -0.12 -9.04
CA ARG A 158 -8.83 0.14 -9.67
C ARG A 158 -8.81 1.36 -10.58
N LYS A 159 -8.17 2.46 -10.16
CA LYS A 159 -8.10 3.71 -10.95
C LYS A 159 -7.37 3.50 -12.28
N PHE A 160 -6.42 2.56 -12.35
CA PHE A 160 -5.70 2.25 -13.59
C PHE A 160 -6.49 1.32 -14.52
N ILE A 161 -7.32 0.43 -13.97
CA ILE A 161 -8.13 -0.53 -14.76
C ILE A 161 -9.32 0.17 -15.42
N HIS A 162 -9.98 1.12 -14.75
CA HIS A 162 -11.19 1.79 -15.28
C HIS A 162 -10.94 2.83 -16.37
N PHE A 163 -9.69 3.19 -16.65
CA PHE A 163 -9.34 4.07 -17.78
C PHE A 163 -8.91 3.31 -19.03
N GLY A 164 -9.09 2.00 -19.05
CA GLY A 164 -8.72 1.10 -20.17
C GLY A 164 -9.88 0.65 -21.05
N ILE A 165 -11.11 1.21 -20.90
CA ILE A 165 -12.27 0.94 -21.79
C ILE A 165 -12.80 2.26 -22.32
#